data_4a339317dfdff2e9f1544ada2ae5e4b8
#
_entry.id   4a339317dfdff2e9f1544ada2ae5e4b8
#
_cell.length_a   1.000
_cell.length_b   1.000
_cell.length_c   1.000
_cell.angle_alpha   90.00
_cell.angle_beta   90.00
_cell.angle_gamma   90.00
#
_symmetry.space_group_name_H-M   'P 1'
#
loop_
_entity.id
_entity.type
_entity.pdbx_description
1 polymer ?
#
loop_
_entity_poly.entity_id
_entity_poly.type
_entity_poly.pdbx_seq_one_letter_code
_entity_poly.pdbx_strand_id
1 'polypeptide(L)'
;MKTKKYILFALAVLGLATSCQDKDWDAPSSEKGMEAYGNKYLQETNVKTIAEVIALYSNEINNNTLKQVTQPMQIKGVVTGNDEGGNIYSSLYIQDNTAAIVISISQSGLYGAFTIGQTVLVELQGLYIGGYGKQAQIGTTYTNPNKEGATPQVGRMSRYVWKDHYKLLSPVPGLMVTPIEAKWNFNSLDIAKDAGKLVTLKGVTLAEADGKAVYAPSDGSVSLYGGCVHRVISGLSNIVLRTSTYADFANKIMETERVDITGVAARYNDTWQIMMRTEKDIVKSTTEPAPVATPSGSGTQADPYNVAAVTQLTKSLPADGTKDNIYTKGYIVSVTDIDTTGSFGNATYLISDRKDGATGSFQIYRGYGLNGEKFNTPGATIIKAGDEVVIKGKVVNYKGNTPQYAQGSTIVSIK
;
A
#
# COMPACT_ATOMS: atom_id res chain seq x y z
N MET A 1 -54.37 47.19 32.18
CA MET A 1 -54.28 45.73 32.19
C MET A 1 -53.39 45.17 31.08
N LYS A 2 -53.01 45.88 30.00
CA LYS A 2 -52.12 45.37 28.95
C LYS A 2 -50.64 45.35 29.31
N THR A 3 -50.15 46.26 30.09
CA THR A 3 -48.75 46.42 30.50
C THR A 3 -48.25 45.28 31.41
N LYS A 4 -49.10 44.75 32.31
CA LYS A 4 -48.74 43.63 33.20
C LYS A 4 -48.50 42.29 32.46
N LYS A 5 -49.14 42.08 31.29
CA LYS A 5 -48.96 40.88 30.49
C LYS A 5 -47.60 40.86 29.78
N TYR A 6 -47.10 42.01 29.36
CA TYR A 6 -45.79 42.10 28.69
C TYR A 6 -44.62 41.96 29.67
N ILE A 7 -44.80 42.42 30.93
CA ILE A 7 -43.81 42.26 32.00
C ILE A 7 -43.68 40.79 32.41
N LEU A 8 -44.79 40.04 32.51
CA LEU A 8 -44.73 38.59 32.75
C LEU A 8 -44.10 37.79 31.59
N PHE A 9 -44.33 38.19 30.35
CA PHE A 9 -43.73 37.54 29.18
C PHE A 9 -42.24 37.85 29.07
N ALA A 10 -41.82 39.08 29.38
CA ALA A 10 -40.42 39.46 29.42
C ALA A 10 -39.63 38.73 30.54
N LEU A 11 -40.25 38.55 31.70
CA LEU A 11 -39.66 37.78 32.80
C LEU A 11 -39.58 36.26 32.49
N ALA A 12 -40.54 35.70 31.76
CA ALA A 12 -40.51 34.31 31.35
C ALA A 12 -39.43 34.06 30.27
N VAL A 13 -39.19 35.00 29.34
CA VAL A 13 -38.14 34.92 28.32
C VAL A 13 -36.74 35.08 28.93
N LEU A 14 -36.58 35.95 29.94
CA LEU A 14 -35.30 36.05 30.67
C LEU A 14 -35.02 34.79 31.53
N GLY A 15 -36.04 34.11 32.06
CA GLY A 15 -35.86 32.85 32.81
C GLY A 15 -35.45 31.66 31.91
N LEU A 16 -35.82 31.68 30.64
CA LEU A 16 -35.45 30.64 29.69
C LEU A 16 -34.02 30.81 29.13
N ALA A 17 -33.45 32.04 29.20
CA ALA A 17 -32.10 32.30 28.75
C ALA A 17 -31.01 31.92 29.76
N THR A 18 -31.37 31.66 31.02
CA THR A 18 -30.40 31.28 32.06
C THR A 18 -30.33 29.78 32.34
N SER A 19 -31.19 28.96 31.71
CA SER A 19 -31.23 27.52 31.98
C SER A 19 -30.20 26.70 31.16
N CYS A 20 -29.36 27.34 30.35
CA CYS A 20 -28.30 26.66 29.60
C CYS A 20 -26.88 27.06 29.98
N GLN A 21 -26.73 27.78 31.13
CA GLN A 21 -25.43 28.04 31.72
C GLN A 21 -25.34 27.30 33.06
N ASP A 22 -25.27 25.98 33.02
CA ASP A 22 -24.64 25.25 34.09
C ASP A 22 -23.17 25.68 34.11
N LYS A 23 -22.81 26.41 35.17
CA LYS A 23 -21.44 26.85 35.44
C LYS A 23 -20.53 25.69 35.84
N ASP A 24 -21.05 24.48 35.85
CA ASP A 24 -20.35 23.24 36.19
C ASP A 24 -19.89 22.44 34.97
N TRP A 25 -19.60 23.11 33.87
CA TRP A 25 -18.65 22.54 32.96
C TRP A 25 -17.30 22.51 33.68
N ASP A 26 -16.98 21.37 34.29
CA ASP A 26 -15.62 21.09 34.72
C ASP A 26 -14.71 21.51 33.56
N ALA A 27 -13.94 22.56 33.76
CA ALA A 27 -12.85 22.83 32.81
C ALA A 27 -12.10 21.52 32.66
N PRO A 28 -11.90 21.02 31.43
CA PRO A 28 -11.23 19.75 31.26
C PRO A 28 -9.93 19.83 32.04
N SER A 29 -9.83 19.10 33.16
CA SER A 29 -8.55 19.00 33.84
C SER A 29 -7.58 18.46 32.81
N SER A 30 -6.38 18.98 32.75
CA SER A 30 -5.34 18.45 31.87
C SER A 30 -5.18 16.93 32.01
N GLU A 31 -5.51 16.38 33.15
CA GLU A 31 -5.52 14.95 33.43
C GLU A 31 -6.71 14.22 32.77
N LYS A 32 -7.95 14.75 32.90
CA LYS A 32 -9.14 14.17 32.26
C LYS A 32 -9.08 14.30 30.72
N GLY A 33 -8.54 15.40 30.19
CA GLY A 33 -8.32 15.56 28.76
C GLY A 33 -7.32 14.53 28.18
N MET A 34 -6.30 14.17 28.97
CA MET A 34 -5.32 13.15 28.57
C MET A 34 -5.88 11.72 28.58
N GLU A 35 -6.86 11.43 29.44
CA GLU A 35 -7.54 10.12 29.47
C GLU A 35 -8.39 9.83 28.25
N ALA A 36 -8.83 10.86 27.53
CA ALA A 36 -9.55 10.70 26.27
C ALA A 36 -8.64 10.22 25.11
N TYR A 37 -7.33 10.35 25.24
CA TYR A 37 -6.35 10.13 24.16
C TYR A 37 -5.34 9.05 24.50
N GLY A 38 -5.82 7.89 24.92
CA GLY A 38 -5.00 6.71 25.12
C GLY A 38 -4.60 6.45 26.58
N ASN A 39 -3.66 5.52 26.75
CA ASN A 39 -3.22 5.06 28.06
C ASN A 39 -2.02 5.89 28.57
N LYS A 40 -2.29 6.89 29.39
CA LYS A 40 -1.24 7.76 29.98
C LYS A 40 -0.24 7.03 30.87
N TYR A 41 -0.63 5.88 31.41
CA TYR A 41 0.22 5.08 32.32
C TYR A 41 1.18 4.15 31.57
N LEU A 42 1.02 3.99 30.26
CA LEU A 42 1.89 3.18 29.45
C LEU A 42 3.34 3.72 29.53
N GLN A 43 4.27 2.85 29.94
CA GLN A 43 5.70 3.16 29.98
C GLN A 43 6.42 2.42 28.85
N GLU A 44 7.49 3.00 28.32
CA GLU A 44 8.32 2.35 27.31
C GLU A 44 9.06 1.16 27.95
N THR A 45 8.68 -0.05 27.55
CA THR A 45 9.32 -1.30 27.96
C THR A 45 9.37 -2.27 26.79
N ASN A 46 10.51 -2.95 26.59
CA ASN A 46 10.68 -3.93 25.51
C ASN A 46 10.21 -3.42 24.13
N VAL A 47 10.58 -2.17 23.80
CA VAL A 47 10.27 -1.56 22.52
C VAL A 47 11.10 -2.22 21.42
N LYS A 48 10.43 -2.79 20.43
CA LYS A 48 11.00 -3.38 19.22
C LYS A 48 10.87 -2.42 18.04
N THR A 49 11.74 -2.55 17.07
CA THR A 49 11.54 -1.94 15.77
C THR A 49 10.36 -2.59 15.04
N ILE A 50 9.71 -1.85 14.16
CA ILE A 50 8.60 -2.39 13.35
C ILE A 50 9.10 -3.55 12.47
N ALA A 51 10.35 -3.47 11.93
CA ALA A 51 10.93 -4.57 11.15
C ALA A 51 11.15 -5.84 11.98
N GLU A 52 11.60 -5.73 13.24
CA GLU A 52 11.72 -6.89 14.13
C GLU A 52 10.37 -7.57 14.38
N VAL A 53 9.33 -6.78 14.60
CA VAL A 53 7.97 -7.32 14.79
C VAL A 53 7.45 -7.99 13.51
N ILE A 54 7.62 -7.38 12.34
CA ILE A 54 7.26 -7.98 11.06
C ILE A 54 8.00 -9.30 10.84
N ALA A 55 9.30 -9.36 11.17
CA ALA A 55 10.09 -10.58 11.05
C ALA A 55 9.60 -11.71 11.98
N LEU A 56 9.25 -11.38 13.23
CA LEU A 56 8.72 -12.36 14.20
C LEU A 56 7.39 -12.99 13.78
N TYR A 57 6.55 -12.25 13.02
CA TYR A 57 5.24 -12.69 12.58
C TYR A 57 5.17 -12.88 11.04
N SER A 58 6.33 -13.03 10.40
CA SER A 58 6.42 -13.12 8.93
C SER A 58 5.63 -14.29 8.34
N ASN A 59 5.56 -15.43 9.05
CA ASN A 59 4.75 -16.58 8.62
C ASN A 59 3.25 -16.21 8.56
N GLU A 60 2.73 -15.59 9.60
CA GLU A 60 1.32 -15.19 9.68
C GLU A 60 1.01 -14.11 8.64
N ILE A 61 1.90 -13.15 8.45
CA ILE A 61 1.77 -12.06 7.47
C ILE A 61 1.73 -12.62 6.05
N ASN A 62 2.68 -13.48 5.68
CA ASN A 62 2.79 -14.00 4.32
C ASN A 62 1.67 -14.98 3.95
N ASN A 63 1.12 -15.69 4.93
CA ASN A 63 0.02 -16.64 4.74
C ASN A 63 -1.36 -16.04 4.99
N ASN A 64 -1.47 -14.71 5.25
CA ASN A 64 -2.73 -14.05 5.58
C ASN A 64 -3.47 -14.69 6.76
N THR A 65 -2.72 -15.13 7.75
CA THR A 65 -3.21 -15.65 9.03
C THR A 65 -2.91 -14.65 10.15
N LEU A 66 -3.13 -15.02 11.40
CA LEU A 66 -2.90 -14.16 12.55
C LEU A 66 -2.38 -14.96 13.74
N LYS A 67 -1.66 -14.26 14.63
CA LYS A 67 -1.20 -14.80 15.90
C LYS A 67 -1.29 -13.74 16.99
N GLN A 68 -1.72 -14.16 18.19
CA GLN A 68 -1.75 -13.26 19.34
C GLN A 68 -0.36 -12.98 19.88
N VAL A 69 -0.11 -11.74 20.24
CA VAL A 69 1.08 -11.32 20.98
C VAL A 69 0.86 -11.66 22.44
N THR A 70 1.55 -12.68 22.94
CA THR A 70 1.39 -13.16 24.32
C THR A 70 2.44 -12.61 25.28
N GLN A 71 3.59 -12.14 24.78
CA GLN A 71 4.66 -11.58 25.56
C GLN A 71 4.60 -10.05 25.56
N PRO A 72 5.05 -9.39 26.64
CA PRO A 72 5.20 -7.92 26.67
C PRO A 72 6.07 -7.46 25.49
N MET A 73 5.51 -6.60 24.65
CA MET A 73 6.18 -6.09 23.46
C MET A 73 5.53 -4.78 23.02
N GLN A 74 6.33 -3.80 22.72
CA GLN A 74 5.89 -2.50 22.24
C GLN A 74 6.57 -2.15 20.92
N ILE A 75 5.94 -1.27 20.15
CA ILE A 75 6.54 -0.57 19.01
C ILE A 75 6.34 0.94 19.19
N LYS A 76 7.20 1.70 18.52
CA LYS A 76 7.09 3.15 18.45
C LYS A 76 7.24 3.59 17.01
N GLY A 77 6.32 4.42 16.54
CA GLY A 77 6.33 4.90 15.15
C GLY A 77 5.66 6.24 15.00
N VAL A 78 5.90 6.86 13.86
CA VAL A 78 5.31 8.12 13.43
C VAL A 78 4.10 7.83 12.55
N VAL A 79 2.99 8.52 12.76
CA VAL A 79 1.80 8.42 11.91
C VAL A 79 2.12 9.00 10.53
N THR A 80 2.00 8.19 9.51
CA THR A 80 2.24 8.55 8.10
C THR A 80 0.97 8.53 7.25
N GLY A 81 -0.09 7.85 7.74
CA GLY A 81 -1.39 7.79 7.08
C GLY A 81 -2.52 7.63 8.10
N ASN A 82 -3.59 8.40 7.92
CA ASN A 82 -4.81 8.40 8.74
C ASN A 82 -6.04 8.65 7.84
N ASP A 83 -7.21 8.83 8.46
CA ASP A 83 -8.49 8.99 7.77
C ASP A 83 -8.89 10.44 7.44
N GLU A 84 -7.96 11.40 7.47
CA GLU A 84 -8.24 12.83 7.26
C GLU A 84 -8.94 13.13 5.93
N GLY A 85 -8.43 12.59 4.81
CA GLY A 85 -9.02 12.79 3.48
C GLY A 85 -10.00 11.70 3.06
N GLY A 86 -10.45 10.83 3.97
CA GLY A 86 -11.43 9.78 3.69
C GLY A 86 -10.94 8.63 2.79
N ASN A 87 -9.71 8.67 2.30
CA ASN A 87 -9.15 7.61 1.45
C ASN A 87 -8.64 6.40 2.26
N ILE A 88 -8.05 6.65 3.42
CA ILE A 88 -7.69 5.63 4.40
C ILE A 88 -8.83 5.52 5.40
N TYR A 89 -9.35 4.31 5.64
CA TYR A 89 -10.53 4.12 6.48
C TYR A 89 -10.28 3.12 7.59
N SER A 90 -10.63 3.51 8.83
CA SER A 90 -10.52 2.66 10.03
C SER A 90 -9.11 2.07 10.21
N SER A 91 -8.09 2.82 9.85
CA SER A 91 -6.69 2.38 9.88
C SER A 91 -5.74 3.54 10.12
N LEU A 92 -4.66 3.26 10.83
CA LEU A 92 -3.50 4.13 10.94
C LEU A 92 -2.30 3.43 10.30
N TYR A 93 -1.51 4.15 9.55
CA TYR A 93 -0.17 3.72 9.13
C TYR A 93 0.85 4.39 10.02
N ILE A 94 1.67 3.59 10.68
CA ILE A 94 2.80 4.09 11.47
C ILE A 94 4.09 3.53 10.90
N GLN A 95 5.14 4.34 10.95
CA GLN A 95 6.44 4.02 10.39
C GLN A 95 7.53 4.43 11.36
N ASP A 96 8.56 3.59 11.46
CA ASP A 96 9.85 3.92 12.07
C ASP A 96 10.96 3.97 11.00
N ASN A 97 12.22 4.06 11.42
CA ASN A 97 13.36 4.08 10.49
C ASN A 97 13.59 2.73 9.78
N THR A 98 12.91 1.67 10.17
CA THR A 98 13.13 0.30 9.67
C THR A 98 12.01 -0.17 8.76
N ALA A 99 10.74 0.00 9.16
CA ALA A 99 9.57 -0.48 8.43
C ALA A 99 8.32 0.34 8.75
N ALA A 100 7.19 -0.07 8.16
CA ALA A 100 5.87 0.47 8.47
C ALA A 100 4.87 -0.66 8.71
N ILE A 101 3.81 -0.38 9.49
CA ILE A 101 2.76 -1.33 9.80
C ILE A 101 1.39 -0.64 9.88
N VAL A 102 0.33 -1.40 9.59
CA VAL A 102 -1.05 -0.92 9.68
C VAL A 102 -1.61 -1.26 11.05
N ILE A 103 -2.30 -0.32 11.68
CA ILE A 103 -3.12 -0.55 12.87
C ILE A 103 -4.59 -0.43 12.44
N SER A 104 -5.34 -1.52 12.56
CA SER A 104 -6.74 -1.59 12.16
C SER A 104 -7.66 -1.32 13.33
N ILE A 105 -8.46 -0.23 13.24
CA ILE A 105 -9.29 0.27 14.34
C ILE A 105 -10.71 0.55 13.83
N SER A 106 -11.72 0.04 14.51
CA SER A 106 -13.13 0.31 14.19
C SER A 106 -13.55 1.67 14.77
N GLN A 107 -12.97 2.73 14.20
CA GLN A 107 -13.23 4.11 14.56
C GLN A 107 -13.01 5.00 13.34
N SER A 108 -13.80 6.05 13.20
CA SER A 108 -13.60 7.16 12.26
C SER A 108 -13.13 8.40 13.00
N GLY A 109 -12.56 9.38 12.29
CA GLY A 109 -12.02 10.60 12.86
C GLY A 109 -10.72 10.38 13.63
N LEU A 110 -9.96 9.36 13.25
CA LEU A 110 -8.66 9.06 13.85
C LEU A 110 -7.68 10.23 13.72
N TYR A 111 -7.78 11.00 12.62
CA TYR A 111 -6.92 12.14 12.35
C TYR A 111 -6.95 13.21 13.44
N GLY A 112 -8.06 13.34 14.18
CA GLY A 112 -8.21 14.30 15.26
C GLY A 112 -7.26 14.06 16.45
N ALA A 113 -6.89 12.78 16.70
CA ALA A 113 -5.92 12.40 17.74
C ALA A 113 -4.57 11.97 17.15
N PHE A 114 -4.56 11.41 15.95
CA PHE A 114 -3.38 10.85 15.29
C PHE A 114 -3.04 11.67 14.04
N THR A 115 -2.59 12.90 14.25
CA THR A 115 -2.15 13.76 13.15
C THR A 115 -0.90 13.20 12.46
N ILE A 116 -0.73 13.50 11.17
CA ILE A 116 0.48 13.14 10.44
C ILE A 116 1.70 13.73 11.14
N GLY A 117 2.72 12.90 11.39
CA GLY A 117 3.93 13.27 12.14
C GLY A 117 3.85 13.02 13.65
N GLN A 118 2.67 12.67 14.19
CA GLN A 118 2.51 12.30 15.60
C GLN A 118 3.24 10.99 15.91
N THR A 119 4.06 10.99 16.95
CA THR A 119 4.69 9.76 17.45
C THR A 119 3.74 9.01 18.38
N VAL A 120 3.62 7.70 18.19
CA VAL A 120 2.75 6.82 18.96
C VAL A 120 3.57 5.65 19.51
N LEU A 121 3.45 5.40 20.82
CA LEU A 121 3.88 4.15 21.47
C LEU A 121 2.68 3.20 21.46
N VAL A 122 2.88 1.95 21.05
CA VAL A 122 1.83 0.94 20.97
C VAL A 122 2.22 -0.29 21.78
N GLU A 123 1.38 -0.67 22.73
CA GLU A 123 1.48 -1.94 23.45
C GLU A 123 0.82 -3.04 22.61
N LEU A 124 1.60 -4.07 22.30
CA LEU A 124 1.16 -5.16 21.43
C LEU A 124 0.60 -6.36 22.19
N GLN A 125 0.97 -6.54 23.47
CA GLN A 125 0.52 -7.69 24.25
C GLN A 125 -1.01 -7.75 24.30
N GLY A 126 -1.57 -8.89 23.96
CA GLY A 126 -3.04 -9.10 23.87
C GLY A 126 -3.63 -8.85 22.50
N LEU A 127 -2.99 -8.04 21.66
CA LEU A 127 -3.39 -7.81 20.27
C LEU A 127 -2.96 -8.96 19.36
N TYR A 128 -3.40 -8.91 18.11
CA TYR A 128 -3.06 -9.90 17.09
C TYR A 128 -2.28 -9.24 15.96
N ILE A 129 -1.29 -9.94 15.45
CA ILE A 129 -0.50 -9.55 14.27
C ILE A 129 -0.67 -10.60 13.19
N GLY A 130 -0.82 -10.17 11.95
CA GLY A 130 -0.94 -11.04 10.80
C GLY A 130 -0.96 -10.28 9.49
N GLY A 131 -1.44 -10.92 8.42
CA GLY A 131 -1.51 -10.36 7.10
C GLY A 131 -2.93 -10.19 6.57
N TYR A 132 -3.12 -9.14 5.77
CA TYR A 132 -4.24 -9.02 4.87
C TYR A 132 -3.71 -8.63 3.48
N GLY A 133 -3.84 -9.52 2.50
CA GLY A 133 -3.13 -9.36 1.23
C GLY A 133 -1.62 -9.26 1.42
N LYS A 134 -1.04 -9.99 2.35
CA LYS A 134 0.37 -9.93 2.78
C LYS A 134 0.82 -8.57 3.35
N GLN A 135 -0.07 -7.60 3.54
CA GLN A 135 0.22 -6.36 4.26
C GLN A 135 0.24 -6.64 5.76
N ALA A 136 1.36 -6.32 6.43
CA ALA A 136 1.48 -6.47 7.88
C ALA A 136 0.46 -5.58 8.62
N GLN A 137 -0.28 -6.17 9.55
CA GLN A 137 -1.38 -5.52 10.23
C GLN A 137 -1.50 -5.93 11.69
N ILE A 138 -1.77 -4.96 12.56
CA ILE A 138 -2.12 -5.13 13.97
C ILE A 138 -3.64 -4.94 14.11
N GLY A 139 -4.28 -5.80 14.90
CA GLY A 139 -5.71 -5.70 15.16
C GLY A 139 -6.20 -6.74 16.15
N THR A 140 -7.43 -7.20 15.94
CA THR A 140 -8.04 -8.32 16.66
C THR A 140 -8.48 -9.41 15.69
N THR A 141 -9.08 -10.48 16.19
CA THR A 141 -9.61 -11.55 15.33
C THR A 141 -10.88 -11.09 14.60
N TYR A 142 -10.98 -11.46 13.34
CA TYR A 142 -12.20 -11.33 12.54
C TYR A 142 -12.45 -12.61 11.75
N THR A 143 -13.66 -13.14 11.83
CA THR A 143 -14.13 -14.24 10.99
C THR A 143 -15.30 -13.73 10.17
N ASN A 144 -15.26 -13.90 8.85
CA ASN A 144 -16.34 -13.46 7.98
C ASN A 144 -17.63 -14.27 8.27
N PRO A 145 -18.68 -13.64 8.82
CA PRO A 145 -19.89 -14.34 9.20
C PRO A 145 -20.71 -14.85 8.00
N ASN A 146 -20.44 -14.30 6.80
CA ASN A 146 -21.16 -14.66 5.58
C ASN A 146 -20.46 -15.77 4.78
N LYS A 147 -19.37 -16.35 5.31
CA LYS A 147 -18.62 -17.43 4.65
C LYS A 147 -18.49 -18.61 5.60
N GLU A 148 -19.20 -19.69 5.30
CA GLU A 148 -19.06 -20.94 6.04
C GLU A 148 -17.62 -21.46 5.97
N GLY A 149 -17.09 -21.94 7.10
CA GLY A 149 -15.71 -22.43 7.21
C GLY A 149 -14.63 -21.33 7.03
N ALA A 150 -15.00 -20.03 7.17
CA ALA A 150 -14.03 -18.96 7.09
C ALA A 150 -12.97 -19.08 8.20
N THR A 151 -11.70 -18.99 7.81
CA THR A 151 -10.59 -18.92 8.76
C THR A 151 -10.50 -17.51 9.37
N PRO A 152 -10.16 -17.39 10.67
CA PRO A 152 -9.92 -16.10 11.29
C PRO A 152 -8.81 -15.32 10.59
N GLN A 153 -9.00 -14.01 10.46
CA GLN A 153 -8.05 -13.05 9.89
C GLN A 153 -7.85 -11.88 10.85
N VAL A 154 -6.83 -11.07 10.62
CA VAL A 154 -6.67 -9.81 11.36
C VAL A 154 -7.81 -8.87 10.99
N GLY A 155 -8.57 -8.45 12.00
CA GLY A 155 -9.69 -7.53 11.88
C GLY A 155 -9.47 -6.24 12.68
N ARG A 156 -10.43 -5.34 12.56
CA ARG A 156 -10.41 -4.06 13.25
C ARG A 156 -10.65 -4.26 14.74
N MET A 157 -9.79 -3.72 15.59
CA MET A 157 -10.06 -3.67 17.02
C MET A 157 -11.06 -2.56 17.35
N SER A 158 -11.84 -2.75 18.43
CA SER A 158 -12.73 -1.70 18.91
C SER A 158 -11.92 -0.51 19.44
N ARG A 159 -12.51 0.69 19.40
CA ARG A 159 -11.89 1.89 19.99
C ARG A 159 -11.61 1.71 21.50
N TYR A 160 -12.39 0.88 22.20
CA TYR A 160 -12.21 0.61 23.62
C TYR A 160 -10.99 -0.27 23.91
N VAL A 161 -10.69 -1.23 23.04
CA VAL A 161 -9.45 -1.99 23.10
C VAL A 161 -8.29 -1.08 22.73
N TRP A 162 -8.40 -0.34 21.62
CA TRP A 162 -7.34 0.52 21.12
C TRP A 162 -6.87 1.54 22.17
N LYS A 163 -7.78 2.24 22.86
CA LYS A 163 -7.43 3.29 23.82
C LYS A 163 -6.48 2.81 24.93
N ASP A 164 -6.54 1.54 25.31
CA ASP A 164 -5.70 0.96 26.36
C ASP A 164 -4.30 0.56 25.86
N HIS A 165 -4.13 0.48 24.54
CA HIS A 165 -2.92 -0.01 23.87
C HIS A 165 -2.03 1.08 23.27
N TYR A 166 -2.35 2.35 23.38
CA TYR A 166 -1.48 3.39 22.84
C TYR A 166 -1.25 4.55 23.81
N LYS A 167 -0.14 5.24 23.60
CA LYS A 167 0.19 6.52 24.20
C LYS A 167 0.74 7.46 23.13
N LEU A 168 0.20 8.68 23.07
CA LEU A 168 0.76 9.73 22.26
C LEU A 168 2.04 10.25 22.91
N LEU A 169 3.11 10.35 22.16
CA LEU A 169 4.39 10.84 22.62
C LEU A 169 4.66 12.23 22.04
N SER A 170 5.47 13.02 22.73
CA SER A 170 6.06 14.22 22.13
C SER A 170 6.90 13.81 20.89
N PRO A 171 7.05 14.70 19.89
CA PRO A 171 7.91 14.41 18.76
C PRO A 171 9.29 13.92 19.22
N VAL A 172 9.73 12.77 18.73
CA VAL A 172 11.04 12.21 19.06
C VAL A 172 12.07 12.80 18.09
N PRO A 173 13.10 13.49 18.59
CA PRO A 173 14.18 13.99 17.73
C PRO A 173 14.77 12.86 16.89
N GLY A 174 14.91 13.08 15.57
CA GLY A 174 15.45 12.10 14.63
C GLY A 174 14.46 11.03 14.14
N LEU A 175 13.23 10.96 14.68
CA LEU A 175 12.16 10.12 14.16
C LEU A 175 11.22 10.96 13.28
N MET A 176 11.76 11.51 12.21
CA MET A 176 10.98 12.17 11.16
C MET A 176 10.88 11.26 9.95
N VAL A 177 9.66 11.08 9.45
CA VAL A 177 9.44 10.30 8.23
C VAL A 177 9.41 11.24 7.03
N THR A 178 10.44 11.14 6.21
CA THR A 178 10.48 11.74 4.88
C THR A 178 9.99 10.69 3.88
N PRO A 179 9.14 11.04 2.90
CA PRO A 179 8.75 10.10 1.86
C PRO A 179 9.97 9.54 1.12
N ILE A 180 9.98 8.24 0.86
CA ILE A 180 10.98 7.64 -0.02
C ILE A 180 10.68 8.09 -1.44
N GLU A 181 11.61 8.77 -2.09
CA GLU A 181 11.45 9.19 -3.48
C GLU A 181 11.75 8.02 -4.43
N ALA A 182 10.80 7.70 -5.29
CA ALA A 182 10.93 6.70 -6.33
C ALA A 182 10.58 7.35 -7.70
N LYS A 183 11.53 7.34 -8.64
CA LYS A 183 11.31 7.93 -9.97
C LYS A 183 10.71 6.87 -10.90
N TRP A 184 9.58 7.21 -11.51
CA TRP A 184 8.88 6.49 -12.58
C TRP A 184 8.32 5.11 -12.22
N ASN A 185 8.79 4.45 -11.15
CA ASN A 185 8.35 3.12 -10.72
C ASN A 185 8.81 2.83 -9.28
N PHE A 186 8.44 1.66 -8.74
CA PHE A 186 8.86 1.19 -7.40
C PHE A 186 9.93 0.10 -7.44
N ASN A 187 10.70 -0.02 -8.53
CA ASN A 187 11.71 -1.08 -8.64
C ASN A 187 12.86 -0.96 -7.62
N SER A 188 13.05 0.22 -7.03
CA SER A 188 13.99 0.42 -5.91
C SER A 188 13.45 -0.03 -4.55
N LEU A 189 12.16 -0.38 -4.46
CA LEU A 189 11.49 -0.81 -3.25
C LEU A 189 11.28 -2.33 -3.25
N ASP A 190 11.38 -2.92 -2.07
CA ASP A 190 11.06 -4.32 -1.81
C ASP A 190 9.66 -4.40 -1.21
N ILE A 191 8.69 -4.99 -1.93
CA ILE A 191 7.29 -5.07 -1.51
C ILE A 191 7.11 -5.81 -0.18
N ALA A 192 8.00 -6.71 0.18
CA ALA A 192 7.93 -7.41 1.46
C ALA A 192 8.44 -6.58 2.64
N LYS A 193 9.35 -5.62 2.40
CA LYS A 193 9.99 -4.81 3.44
C LYS A 193 9.46 -3.38 3.51
N ASP A 194 9.05 -2.85 2.35
CA ASP A 194 8.73 -1.42 2.23
C ASP A 194 7.22 -1.17 2.17
N ALA A 195 6.39 -2.22 2.16
CA ALA A 195 4.95 -2.07 2.18
C ALA A 195 4.45 -1.34 3.43
N GLY A 196 3.61 -0.32 3.20
CA GLY A 196 3.09 0.56 4.26
C GLY A 196 3.90 1.84 4.47
N LYS A 197 5.13 1.94 3.90
CA LYS A 197 5.95 3.16 4.01
C LYS A 197 5.37 4.33 3.22
N LEU A 198 5.68 5.52 3.69
CA LEU A 198 5.38 6.76 2.97
C LEU A 198 6.34 6.91 1.80
N VAL A 199 5.81 7.12 0.60
CA VAL A 199 6.60 7.26 -0.63
C VAL A 199 6.12 8.44 -1.46
N THR A 200 6.98 8.94 -2.35
CA THR A 200 6.61 9.83 -3.46
C THR A 200 7.01 9.15 -4.76
N LEU A 201 6.03 8.74 -5.56
CA LEU A 201 6.24 8.23 -6.92
C LEU A 201 6.26 9.41 -7.89
N LYS A 202 7.41 9.66 -8.50
CA LYS A 202 7.69 10.88 -9.27
C LYS A 202 7.64 10.65 -10.79
N GLY A 203 7.10 11.64 -11.50
CA GLY A 203 7.19 11.74 -12.95
C GLY A 203 6.28 10.77 -13.72
N VAL A 204 5.15 10.38 -13.13
CA VAL A 204 4.21 9.42 -13.73
C VAL A 204 2.97 10.10 -14.32
N THR A 205 2.21 9.36 -15.14
CA THR A 205 0.90 9.77 -15.66
C THR A 205 -0.16 8.73 -15.34
N LEU A 206 -1.42 9.14 -15.26
CA LEU A 206 -2.55 8.26 -15.05
C LEU A 206 -3.13 7.87 -16.42
N ALA A 207 -3.29 6.58 -16.69
CA ALA A 207 -3.64 6.08 -18.01
C ALA A 207 -5.04 6.51 -18.47
N GLU A 208 -5.98 6.60 -17.52
CA GLU A 208 -7.38 6.96 -17.80
C GLU A 208 -7.67 8.46 -17.67
N ALA A 209 -6.66 9.30 -17.43
CA ALA A 209 -6.81 10.75 -17.31
C ALA A 209 -7.04 11.39 -18.68
N ASP A 210 -8.30 11.72 -19.00
CA ASP A 210 -8.77 12.27 -20.28
C ASP A 210 -9.33 13.70 -20.16
N GLY A 211 -9.14 14.33 -18.98
CA GLY A 211 -9.70 15.64 -18.65
C GLY A 211 -11.16 15.60 -18.18
N LYS A 212 -11.78 14.41 -18.03
CA LYS A 212 -13.14 14.20 -17.53
C LYS A 212 -13.20 13.14 -16.45
N ALA A 213 -12.39 12.08 -16.56
CA ALA A 213 -12.38 10.98 -15.63
C ALA A 213 -11.97 11.44 -14.23
N VAL A 214 -12.73 11.03 -13.21
CA VAL A 214 -12.49 11.34 -11.81
C VAL A 214 -11.74 10.20 -11.12
N TYR A 215 -11.14 10.47 -9.95
CA TYR A 215 -10.35 9.47 -9.22
C TYR A 215 -11.16 8.22 -8.87
N ALA A 216 -12.33 8.37 -8.25
CA ALA A 216 -13.13 7.24 -7.77
C ALA A 216 -14.64 7.51 -7.87
N PRO A 217 -15.24 7.42 -9.08
CA PRO A 217 -16.67 7.56 -9.24
C PRO A 217 -17.40 6.43 -8.51
N SER A 218 -18.57 6.74 -7.93
CA SER A 218 -19.45 5.80 -7.23
C SER A 218 -20.69 5.41 -8.04
N ASP A 219 -20.78 5.83 -9.29
CA ASP A 219 -21.93 5.67 -10.18
C ASP A 219 -22.00 4.32 -10.94
N GLY A 220 -21.03 3.43 -10.68
CA GLY A 220 -20.94 2.13 -11.34
C GLY A 220 -20.23 2.17 -12.70
N SER A 221 -19.72 3.32 -13.15
CA SER A 221 -18.98 3.45 -14.42
C SER A 221 -17.63 2.73 -14.44
N VAL A 222 -17.07 2.44 -13.26
CA VAL A 222 -15.80 1.70 -13.08
C VAL A 222 -15.96 0.60 -12.04
N SER A 223 -15.13 -0.44 -12.17
CA SER A 223 -15.11 -1.55 -11.21
C SER A 223 -14.59 -1.11 -9.84
N LEU A 224 -15.26 -1.57 -8.78
CA LEU A 224 -14.87 -1.31 -7.39
C LEU A 224 -14.17 -2.53 -6.78
N TYR A 225 -13.10 -2.27 -6.04
CA TYR A 225 -12.32 -3.24 -5.29
C TYR A 225 -12.40 -2.92 -3.79
N GLY A 226 -13.42 -3.48 -3.12
CA GLY A 226 -13.68 -3.20 -1.71
C GLY A 226 -14.03 -1.72 -1.45
N GLY A 227 -14.89 -1.11 -2.29
CA GLY A 227 -15.31 0.28 -2.20
C GLY A 227 -14.27 1.31 -2.69
N CYS A 228 -13.23 0.84 -3.37
CA CYS A 228 -12.19 1.70 -3.95
C CYS A 228 -12.04 1.46 -5.46
N VAL A 229 -11.58 2.46 -6.17
CA VAL A 229 -11.18 2.39 -7.57
C VAL A 229 -9.67 2.21 -7.66
N HIS A 230 -9.21 1.40 -8.59
CA HIS A 230 -7.81 1.25 -8.94
C HIS A 230 -7.56 1.96 -10.27
N ARG A 231 -6.84 3.08 -10.24
CA ARG A 231 -6.42 3.78 -11.45
C ARG A 231 -5.05 3.28 -11.89
N VAL A 232 -4.93 3.01 -13.19
CA VAL A 232 -3.69 2.51 -13.79
C VAL A 232 -2.68 3.66 -13.91
N ILE A 233 -1.46 3.43 -13.45
CA ILE A 233 -0.34 4.33 -13.69
C ILE A 233 0.31 3.90 -15.00
N SER A 234 0.44 4.82 -15.95
CA SER A 234 0.89 4.51 -17.31
C SER A 234 2.23 3.77 -17.33
N GLY A 235 2.27 2.64 -18.04
CA GLY A 235 3.48 1.83 -18.18
C GLY A 235 3.83 0.95 -16.98
N LEU A 236 3.05 0.98 -15.89
CA LEU A 236 3.28 0.17 -14.69
C LEU A 236 2.18 -0.88 -14.53
N SER A 237 2.57 -2.15 -14.43
CA SER A 237 1.62 -3.27 -14.29
C SER A 237 1.43 -3.75 -12.84
N ASN A 238 2.37 -3.40 -11.95
CA ASN A 238 2.40 -3.87 -10.57
C ASN A 238 2.10 -2.77 -9.54
N ILE A 239 1.69 -1.59 -10.00
CA ILE A 239 1.36 -0.45 -9.15
C ILE A 239 0.02 0.13 -9.60
N VAL A 240 -0.88 0.39 -8.66
CA VAL A 240 -2.13 1.11 -8.90
C VAL A 240 -2.26 2.29 -7.94
N LEU A 241 -2.89 3.36 -8.40
CA LEU A 241 -3.38 4.40 -7.51
C LEU A 241 -4.75 3.97 -6.98
N ARG A 242 -4.80 3.70 -5.67
CA ARG A 242 -6.02 3.23 -5.00
C ARG A 242 -6.74 4.38 -4.33
N THR A 243 -7.97 4.65 -4.73
CA THR A 243 -8.80 5.73 -4.19
C THR A 243 -10.15 5.19 -3.74
N SER A 244 -10.53 5.49 -2.49
CA SER A 244 -11.85 5.20 -1.93
C SER A 244 -12.92 6.08 -2.59
N THR A 245 -14.11 5.53 -2.85
CA THR A 245 -15.26 6.32 -3.29
C THR A 245 -15.76 7.32 -2.24
N TYR A 246 -15.26 7.21 -1.00
CA TYR A 246 -15.53 8.12 0.12
C TYR A 246 -14.44 9.17 0.35
N ALA A 247 -13.36 9.15 -0.45
CA ALA A 247 -12.31 10.16 -0.35
C ALA A 247 -12.87 11.55 -0.72
N ASP A 248 -12.44 12.59 -0.01
CA ASP A 248 -12.88 13.97 -0.25
C ASP A 248 -12.61 14.42 -1.69
N PHE A 249 -11.58 13.83 -2.31
CA PHE A 249 -11.18 14.08 -3.69
C PHE A 249 -11.66 13.01 -4.70
N ALA A 250 -12.53 12.07 -4.29
CA ALA A 250 -12.99 10.97 -5.15
C ALA A 250 -13.57 11.45 -6.49
N ASN A 251 -14.33 12.54 -6.47
CA ASN A 251 -14.99 13.14 -7.64
C ASN A 251 -14.16 14.24 -8.33
N LYS A 252 -12.91 14.45 -7.92
CA LYS A 252 -11.99 15.38 -8.59
C LYS A 252 -11.53 14.77 -9.91
N ILE A 253 -11.45 15.59 -10.96
CA ILE A 253 -10.92 15.20 -12.28
C ILE A 253 -9.41 14.89 -12.11
N MET A 254 -8.97 13.77 -12.69
CA MET A 254 -7.57 13.37 -12.67
C MET A 254 -6.71 14.31 -13.53
N GLU A 255 -5.50 14.54 -13.08
CA GLU A 255 -4.49 15.32 -13.80
C GLU A 255 -4.04 14.60 -15.07
N THR A 256 -4.13 15.27 -16.21
CA THR A 256 -3.72 14.74 -17.53
C THR A 256 -2.21 14.87 -17.78
N GLU A 257 -1.54 15.74 -17.02
CA GLU A 257 -0.09 15.95 -17.09
C GLU A 257 0.66 14.95 -16.21
N ARG A 258 1.99 14.99 -16.28
CA ARG A 258 2.84 14.23 -15.35
C ARG A 258 2.71 14.77 -13.94
N VAL A 259 2.64 13.84 -12.99
CA VAL A 259 2.46 14.13 -11.57
C VAL A 259 3.50 13.42 -10.71
N ASP A 260 3.75 13.97 -9.54
CA ASP A 260 4.37 13.31 -8.41
C ASP A 260 3.25 12.96 -7.42
N ILE A 261 3.18 11.70 -7.01
CA ILE A 261 2.14 11.17 -6.13
C ILE A 261 2.78 10.76 -4.81
N THR A 262 2.49 11.49 -3.74
CA THR A 262 2.87 11.11 -2.38
C THR A 262 1.75 10.27 -1.77
N GLY A 263 2.11 9.28 -0.97
CA GLY A 263 1.11 8.45 -0.30
C GLY A 263 1.73 7.26 0.41
N VAL A 264 0.86 6.50 1.05
CA VAL A 264 1.25 5.22 1.63
C VAL A 264 1.36 4.18 0.52
N ALA A 265 2.52 3.54 0.39
CA ALA A 265 2.73 2.42 -0.53
C ALA A 265 2.25 1.12 0.14
N ALA A 266 0.94 0.93 0.20
CA ALA A 266 0.36 -0.33 0.67
C ALA A 266 0.54 -1.44 -0.36
N ARG A 267 0.29 -2.68 0.05
CA ARG A 267 0.27 -3.83 -0.86
C ARG A 267 -1.02 -4.62 -0.74
N TYR A 268 -1.38 -5.28 -1.82
CA TYR A 268 -2.34 -6.38 -1.78
C TYR A 268 -1.78 -7.55 -2.59
N ASN A 269 -1.36 -8.59 -1.89
CA ASN A 269 -0.54 -9.68 -2.42
C ASN A 269 0.74 -9.13 -3.07
N ASP A 270 0.89 -9.23 -4.37
CA ASP A 270 2.08 -8.84 -5.10
C ASP A 270 1.88 -7.52 -5.89
N THR A 271 0.80 -6.78 -5.60
CA THR A 271 0.49 -5.50 -6.23
C THR A 271 0.68 -4.36 -5.22
N TRP A 272 1.43 -3.35 -5.61
CA TRP A 272 1.51 -2.09 -4.89
C TRP A 272 0.22 -1.27 -5.04
N GLN A 273 -0.23 -0.70 -3.97
CA GLN A 273 -1.38 0.21 -3.93
C GLN A 273 -0.93 1.52 -3.31
N ILE A 274 -0.60 2.52 -4.12
CA ILE A 274 -0.33 3.85 -3.58
C ILE A 274 -1.64 4.52 -3.19
N MET A 275 -1.73 4.97 -1.95
CA MET A 275 -2.90 5.64 -1.39
C MET A 275 -2.54 7.05 -0.97
N MET A 276 -3.06 8.04 -1.68
CA MET A 276 -2.99 9.45 -1.27
C MET A 276 -3.75 9.63 0.04
N ARG A 277 -3.25 10.46 0.93
CA ARG A 277 -3.90 10.79 2.21
C ARG A 277 -4.93 11.88 2.02
N THR A 278 -4.58 12.89 1.21
CA THR A 278 -5.43 14.00 0.81
C THR A 278 -5.15 14.39 -0.65
N GLU A 279 -5.92 15.30 -1.23
CA GLU A 279 -5.67 15.81 -2.58
C GLU A 279 -4.32 16.54 -2.74
N LYS A 280 -3.72 17.00 -1.64
CA LYS A 280 -2.41 17.67 -1.64
C LYS A 280 -1.25 16.73 -1.92
N ASP A 281 -1.49 15.44 -1.85
CA ASP A 281 -0.49 14.39 -2.10
C ASP A 281 -0.20 14.19 -3.59
N ILE A 282 -0.95 14.83 -4.49
CA ILE A 282 -0.67 14.84 -5.92
C ILE A 282 -0.34 16.26 -6.39
N VAL A 283 0.80 16.40 -7.06
CA VAL A 283 1.26 17.68 -7.58
C VAL A 283 1.81 17.51 -8.99
N LYS A 284 1.79 18.58 -9.78
CA LYS A 284 2.45 18.60 -11.10
C LYS A 284 3.93 18.25 -10.96
N SER A 285 4.40 17.29 -11.74
CA SER A 285 5.79 16.85 -11.68
C SER A 285 6.72 17.78 -12.44
N THR A 286 7.87 18.05 -11.82
CA THR A 286 9.03 18.65 -12.50
C THR A 286 10.08 17.60 -12.90
N THR A 287 9.83 16.32 -12.58
CA THR A 287 10.72 15.21 -12.96
C THR A 287 10.70 15.03 -14.47
N GLU A 288 11.86 14.83 -15.06
CA GLU A 288 11.96 14.51 -16.49
C GLU A 288 11.14 13.27 -16.87
N PRO A 289 10.62 13.18 -18.10
CA PRO A 289 9.93 11.99 -18.56
C PRO A 289 10.78 10.74 -18.37
N ALA A 290 10.12 9.61 -18.10
CA ALA A 290 10.81 8.33 -18.13
C ALA A 290 11.47 8.11 -19.50
N PRO A 291 12.73 7.65 -19.56
CA PRO A 291 13.38 7.36 -20.83
C PRO A 291 12.62 6.27 -21.58
N VAL A 292 12.50 6.43 -22.89
CA VAL A 292 11.83 5.47 -23.77
C VAL A 292 12.90 4.61 -24.44
N ALA A 293 12.77 3.29 -24.34
CA ALA A 293 13.61 2.37 -25.07
C ALA A 293 13.09 2.19 -26.51
N THR A 294 13.98 2.27 -27.49
CA THR A 294 13.64 1.93 -28.87
C THR A 294 13.57 0.43 -29.05
N PRO A 295 12.47 -0.14 -29.58
CA PRO A 295 12.36 -1.55 -29.88
C PRO A 295 13.48 -2.05 -30.79
N SER A 296 14.13 -3.16 -30.43
CA SER A 296 15.24 -3.75 -31.19
C SER A 296 15.29 -5.26 -31.03
N GLY A 297 16.05 -5.91 -31.94
CA GLY A 297 16.21 -7.36 -32.02
C GLY A 297 15.15 -8.03 -32.90
N SER A 298 15.37 -9.32 -33.19
CA SER A 298 14.47 -10.17 -34.01
C SER A 298 13.76 -11.26 -33.18
N GLY A 299 14.07 -11.37 -31.89
CA GLY A 299 13.49 -12.35 -30.98
C GLY A 299 14.06 -13.74 -31.10
N THR A 300 15.22 -13.90 -31.78
CA THR A 300 15.97 -15.14 -31.88
C THR A 300 17.06 -15.21 -30.81
N GLN A 301 17.66 -16.39 -30.64
CA GLN A 301 18.77 -16.56 -29.71
C GLN A 301 19.99 -15.69 -30.07
N ALA A 302 20.29 -15.57 -31.37
CA ALA A 302 21.41 -14.76 -31.84
C ALA A 302 21.15 -13.25 -31.75
N ASP A 303 19.88 -12.84 -31.81
CA ASP A 303 19.46 -11.46 -31.79
C ASP A 303 18.16 -11.33 -30.96
N PRO A 304 18.26 -11.43 -29.63
CA PRO A 304 17.08 -11.35 -28.74
C PRO A 304 16.37 -10.02 -28.85
N TYR A 305 15.04 -10.01 -28.74
CA TYR A 305 14.31 -8.75 -28.51
C TYR A 305 14.83 -8.07 -27.27
N ASN A 306 14.89 -6.75 -27.29
CA ASN A 306 14.92 -5.99 -26.06
C ASN A 306 13.51 -5.95 -25.42
N VAL A 307 13.38 -5.44 -24.19
CA VAL A 307 12.10 -5.43 -23.46
C VAL A 307 11.06 -4.56 -24.17
N ALA A 308 11.45 -3.45 -24.76
CA ALA A 308 10.55 -2.60 -25.55
C ALA A 308 9.95 -3.37 -26.74
N ALA A 309 10.77 -4.11 -27.48
CA ALA A 309 10.32 -4.88 -28.65
C ALA A 309 9.38 -6.03 -28.29
N VAL A 310 9.70 -6.82 -27.25
CA VAL A 310 8.81 -7.91 -26.82
C VAL A 310 7.50 -7.39 -26.24
N THR A 311 7.52 -6.24 -25.57
CA THR A 311 6.31 -5.59 -25.09
C THR A 311 5.41 -5.14 -26.23
N GLN A 312 5.97 -4.51 -27.26
CA GLN A 312 5.22 -4.10 -28.45
C GLN A 312 4.64 -5.30 -29.19
N LEU A 313 5.44 -6.34 -29.42
CA LEU A 313 4.99 -7.59 -30.03
C LEU A 313 3.81 -8.19 -29.26
N THR A 314 3.96 -8.33 -27.95
CA THR A 314 2.96 -9.02 -27.14
C THR A 314 1.65 -8.23 -27.06
N LYS A 315 1.72 -6.88 -26.95
CA LYS A 315 0.54 -6.01 -27.02
C LYS A 315 -0.21 -6.05 -28.35
N SER A 316 0.47 -6.37 -29.45
CA SER A 316 -0.18 -6.51 -30.77
C SER A 316 -0.95 -7.83 -30.93
N LEU A 317 -0.78 -8.79 -30.01
CA LEU A 317 -1.53 -10.03 -30.02
C LEU A 317 -2.97 -9.80 -29.49
N PRO A 318 -3.96 -10.56 -29.98
CA PRO A 318 -5.31 -10.50 -29.41
C PRO A 318 -5.30 -10.94 -27.93
N ALA A 319 -6.41 -10.74 -27.24
CA ALA A 319 -6.57 -11.25 -25.87
C ALA A 319 -6.28 -12.76 -25.81
N ASP A 320 -5.44 -13.16 -24.87
CA ASP A 320 -4.91 -14.51 -24.69
C ASP A 320 -4.14 -15.09 -25.91
N GLY A 321 -3.87 -14.24 -26.91
CA GLY A 321 -3.01 -14.59 -28.05
C GLY A 321 -1.57 -14.83 -27.58
N THR A 322 -0.90 -15.80 -28.21
CA THR A 322 0.44 -16.24 -27.83
C THR A 322 1.41 -16.25 -29.00
N LYS A 323 2.71 -16.16 -28.70
CA LYS A 323 3.80 -16.43 -29.65
C LYS A 323 4.90 -17.22 -28.95
N ASP A 324 5.29 -18.33 -29.54
CA ASP A 324 6.29 -19.27 -29.02
C ASP A 324 7.72 -18.92 -29.40
N ASN A 325 8.69 -19.52 -28.72
CA ASN A 325 10.13 -19.45 -29.00
C ASN A 325 10.70 -18.02 -29.10
N ILE A 326 10.19 -17.12 -28.27
CA ILE A 326 10.71 -15.75 -28.21
C ILE A 326 11.90 -15.71 -27.26
N TYR A 327 12.96 -15.04 -27.69
CA TYR A 327 14.12 -14.70 -26.86
C TYR A 327 14.09 -13.21 -26.54
N THR A 328 14.28 -12.88 -25.28
CA THR A 328 14.32 -11.48 -24.81
C THR A 328 15.50 -11.28 -23.89
N LYS A 329 16.25 -10.19 -24.12
CA LYS A 329 17.33 -9.72 -23.27
C LYS A 329 16.84 -8.54 -22.42
N GLY A 330 17.20 -8.53 -21.14
CA GLY A 330 16.89 -7.42 -20.22
C GLY A 330 17.58 -7.58 -18.88
N TYR A 331 17.38 -6.59 -18.01
CA TYR A 331 17.83 -6.61 -16.63
C TYR A 331 16.67 -6.98 -15.72
N ILE A 332 16.88 -7.88 -14.77
CA ILE A 332 15.90 -8.12 -13.70
C ILE A 332 15.83 -6.86 -12.83
N VAL A 333 14.62 -6.32 -12.68
CA VAL A 333 14.40 -5.08 -11.88
C VAL A 333 13.62 -5.34 -10.60
N SER A 334 12.90 -6.46 -10.53
CA SER A 334 12.17 -6.88 -9.32
C SER A 334 11.92 -8.38 -9.37
N VAL A 335 12.09 -9.07 -8.25
CA VAL A 335 11.66 -10.47 -8.07
C VAL A 335 10.47 -10.44 -7.13
N THR A 336 9.29 -10.79 -7.66
CA THR A 336 8.02 -10.70 -6.93
C THR A 336 7.78 -11.95 -6.08
N ASP A 337 8.13 -13.12 -6.64
CA ASP A 337 7.98 -14.41 -5.99
C ASP A 337 9.04 -15.38 -6.53
N ILE A 338 9.60 -16.19 -5.64
CA ILE A 338 10.56 -17.24 -5.99
C ILE A 338 10.37 -18.46 -5.08
N ASP A 339 10.00 -19.59 -5.67
CA ASP A 339 9.79 -20.84 -4.97
C ASP A 339 11.10 -21.62 -4.82
N THR A 340 11.79 -21.40 -3.71
CA THR A 340 13.05 -22.11 -3.36
C THR A 340 12.85 -23.33 -2.47
N THR A 341 11.67 -23.54 -1.92
CA THR A 341 11.38 -24.60 -0.93
C THR A 341 10.11 -25.40 -1.20
N GLY A 342 9.22 -24.88 -2.07
CA GLY A 342 7.97 -25.53 -2.43
C GLY A 342 8.13 -26.55 -3.56
N SER A 343 7.04 -26.96 -4.15
CA SER A 343 7.01 -28.06 -5.16
C SER A 343 7.22 -27.62 -6.60
N PHE A 344 6.99 -26.33 -6.90
CA PHE A 344 7.04 -25.84 -8.29
C PHE A 344 8.42 -25.42 -8.74
N GLY A 345 9.19 -24.75 -7.87
CA GLY A 345 10.55 -24.30 -8.16
C GLY A 345 10.62 -23.24 -9.26
N ASN A 346 9.61 -22.37 -9.38
CA ASN A 346 9.56 -21.31 -10.38
C ASN A 346 9.64 -19.93 -9.74
N ALA A 347 9.77 -18.88 -10.57
CA ALA A 347 9.79 -17.50 -10.08
C ALA A 347 8.95 -16.59 -10.98
N THR A 348 8.36 -15.56 -10.35
CA THR A 348 7.72 -14.43 -11.04
C THR A 348 8.55 -13.18 -10.79
N TYR A 349 8.96 -12.51 -11.88
CA TYR A 349 9.84 -11.35 -11.82
C TYR A 349 9.62 -10.40 -13.00
N LEU A 350 10.16 -9.20 -12.90
CA LEU A 350 10.09 -8.17 -13.92
C LEU A 350 11.48 -7.95 -14.54
N ILE A 351 11.52 -7.78 -15.86
CA ILE A 351 12.72 -7.36 -16.61
C ILE A 351 12.48 -6.02 -17.30
N SER A 352 13.56 -5.26 -17.52
CA SER A 352 13.55 -3.97 -18.22
C SER A 352 14.80 -3.83 -19.10
N ASP A 353 14.76 -2.88 -20.04
CA ASP A 353 15.94 -2.53 -20.87
C ASP A 353 17.01 -1.79 -20.06
N ARG A 354 16.66 -1.26 -18.89
CA ARG A 354 17.54 -0.56 -17.96
C ARG A 354 17.49 -1.19 -16.58
N LYS A 355 18.62 -1.19 -15.87
CA LYS A 355 18.71 -1.71 -14.48
C LYS A 355 17.80 -0.99 -13.49
N ASP A 356 17.54 0.30 -13.71
CA ASP A 356 16.65 1.12 -12.91
C ASP A 356 15.17 0.94 -13.25
N GLY A 357 14.85 0.18 -14.32
CA GLY A 357 13.48 -0.05 -14.78
C GLY A 357 12.79 1.16 -15.40
N ALA A 358 13.50 2.24 -15.65
CA ALA A 358 12.94 3.52 -16.11
C ALA A 358 12.26 3.43 -17.49
N THR A 359 12.61 2.43 -18.31
CA THR A 359 12.04 2.21 -19.64
C THR A 359 10.77 1.34 -19.64
N GLY A 360 10.18 1.11 -18.47
CA GLY A 360 9.10 0.16 -18.28
C GLY A 360 9.61 -1.26 -18.04
N SER A 361 8.70 -2.16 -17.70
CA SER A 361 9.03 -3.55 -17.38
C SER A 361 8.10 -4.54 -18.07
N PHE A 362 8.58 -5.77 -18.20
CA PHE A 362 7.86 -6.91 -18.78
C PHE A 362 7.89 -8.09 -17.80
N GLN A 363 6.75 -8.69 -17.54
CA GLN A 363 6.64 -9.76 -16.55
C GLN A 363 7.06 -11.11 -17.09
N ILE A 364 7.82 -11.83 -16.28
CA ILE A 364 8.08 -13.26 -16.43
C ILE A 364 7.20 -13.98 -15.40
N TYR A 365 6.16 -14.66 -15.86
CA TYR A 365 5.23 -15.34 -14.99
C TYR A 365 5.62 -16.81 -14.81
N ARG A 366 5.98 -17.19 -13.57
CA ARG A 366 6.35 -18.57 -13.20
C ARG A 366 7.38 -19.19 -14.14
N GLY A 367 8.46 -18.45 -14.39
CA GLY A 367 9.61 -18.93 -15.18
C GLY A 367 10.54 -19.80 -14.35
N TYR A 368 11.39 -20.55 -15.02
CA TYR A 368 12.45 -21.35 -14.43
C TYR A 368 13.82 -20.68 -14.55
N GLY A 369 14.79 -21.16 -13.79
CA GLY A 369 16.15 -20.67 -13.76
C GLY A 369 16.96 -21.03 -15.01
N LEU A 370 18.29 -21.00 -14.88
CA LEU A 370 19.22 -21.22 -15.97
C LEU A 370 18.99 -22.59 -16.61
N ASN A 371 18.82 -22.61 -17.95
CA ASN A 371 18.55 -23.82 -18.76
C ASN A 371 17.31 -24.61 -18.28
N GLY A 372 16.36 -23.97 -17.62
CA GLY A 372 15.13 -24.62 -17.14
C GLY A 372 15.26 -25.28 -15.76
N GLU A 373 16.35 -25.03 -15.04
CA GLU A 373 16.54 -25.50 -13.69
C GLU A 373 15.48 -24.90 -12.74
N LYS A 374 14.98 -25.73 -11.82
CA LYS A 374 14.07 -25.28 -10.78
C LYS A 374 14.82 -24.57 -9.66
N PHE A 375 14.29 -23.45 -9.16
CA PHE A 375 14.91 -22.69 -8.08
C PHE A 375 14.94 -23.40 -6.72
N ASN A 376 14.15 -24.45 -6.54
CA ASN A 376 14.22 -25.34 -5.36
C ASN A 376 15.21 -26.49 -5.51
N THR A 377 16.00 -26.55 -6.59
CA THR A 377 17.12 -27.48 -6.75
C THR A 377 18.29 -27.04 -5.88
N PRO A 378 18.92 -27.93 -5.09
CA PRO A 378 20.10 -27.56 -4.33
C PRO A 378 21.22 -26.99 -5.21
N GLY A 379 21.71 -25.79 -4.90
CA GLY A 379 22.76 -25.11 -5.68
C GLY A 379 22.28 -24.36 -6.92
N ALA A 380 20.96 -24.30 -7.15
CA ALA A 380 20.39 -23.49 -8.23
C ALA A 380 20.82 -22.01 -8.13
N THR A 381 21.06 -21.39 -9.30
CA THR A 381 21.39 -19.98 -9.37
C THR A 381 20.17 -19.14 -9.01
N ILE A 382 20.22 -18.44 -7.87
CA ILE A 382 19.14 -17.56 -7.43
C ILE A 382 19.26 -16.20 -8.13
N ILE A 383 18.17 -15.78 -8.73
CA ILE A 383 18.07 -14.50 -9.45
C ILE A 383 17.86 -13.33 -8.48
N LYS A 384 18.34 -12.16 -8.86
CA LYS A 384 18.17 -10.91 -8.10
C LYS A 384 18.06 -9.69 -9.02
N ALA A 385 17.57 -8.60 -8.49
CA ALA A 385 17.58 -7.33 -9.20
C ALA A 385 19.01 -6.91 -9.59
N GLY A 386 19.14 -6.43 -10.83
CA GLY A 386 20.43 -6.04 -11.44
C GLY A 386 21.07 -7.11 -12.34
N ASP A 387 20.64 -8.36 -12.27
CA ASP A 387 21.11 -9.43 -13.17
C ASP A 387 20.69 -9.14 -14.62
N GLU A 388 21.62 -9.24 -15.56
CA GLU A 388 21.33 -9.23 -16.99
C GLU A 388 20.97 -10.65 -17.44
N VAL A 389 19.81 -10.83 -18.05
CA VAL A 389 19.30 -12.14 -18.46
C VAL A 389 18.90 -12.18 -19.92
N VAL A 390 19.05 -13.36 -20.53
CA VAL A 390 18.35 -13.71 -21.78
C VAL A 390 17.34 -14.80 -21.43
N ILE A 391 16.08 -14.58 -21.79
CA ILE A 391 14.96 -15.46 -21.48
C ILE A 391 14.42 -16.03 -22.79
N LYS A 392 14.09 -17.32 -22.77
CA LYS A 392 13.38 -18.01 -23.86
C LYS A 392 12.02 -18.50 -23.37
N GLY A 393 10.98 -18.32 -24.18
CA GLY A 393 9.68 -18.88 -23.85
C GLY A 393 8.56 -18.46 -24.77
N LYS A 394 7.36 -18.69 -24.28
CA LYS A 394 6.10 -18.27 -24.89
C LYS A 394 5.66 -16.94 -24.30
N VAL A 395 5.37 -15.94 -25.12
CA VAL A 395 4.73 -14.69 -24.67
C VAL A 395 3.22 -14.76 -24.87
N VAL A 396 2.46 -14.05 -24.03
CA VAL A 396 1.00 -14.01 -24.06
C VAL A 396 0.49 -12.62 -23.70
N ASN A 397 -0.51 -12.13 -24.44
CA ASN A 397 -1.28 -10.96 -24.06
C ASN A 397 -2.45 -11.40 -23.15
N TYR A 398 -2.12 -11.73 -21.89
CA TYR A 398 -3.08 -12.30 -20.95
C TYR A 398 -4.26 -11.35 -20.71
N LYS A 399 -5.48 -11.85 -20.97
CA LYS A 399 -6.75 -11.08 -20.91
C LYS A 399 -6.75 -9.81 -21.78
N GLY A 400 -5.86 -9.67 -22.74
CA GLY A 400 -5.76 -8.52 -23.64
C GLY A 400 -5.13 -7.26 -23.04
N ASN A 401 -4.73 -7.29 -21.79
CA ASN A 401 -4.19 -6.12 -21.09
C ASN A 401 -2.94 -6.39 -20.24
N THR A 402 -2.50 -7.63 -20.14
CA THR A 402 -1.32 -8.02 -19.35
C THR A 402 -0.32 -8.77 -20.23
N PRO A 403 0.54 -8.05 -20.98
CA PRO A 403 1.59 -8.66 -21.79
C PRO A 403 2.67 -9.25 -20.89
N GLN A 404 2.98 -10.54 -21.07
CA GLN A 404 3.93 -11.26 -20.22
C GLN A 404 4.51 -12.50 -20.90
N TYR A 405 5.58 -13.06 -20.34
CA TYR A 405 5.92 -14.46 -20.57
C TYR A 405 4.92 -15.36 -19.85
N ALA A 406 4.42 -16.36 -20.55
CA ALA A 406 3.62 -17.42 -19.95
C ALA A 406 4.49 -18.33 -19.05
N GLN A 407 3.84 -19.11 -18.19
CA GLN A 407 4.50 -20.11 -17.35
C GLN A 407 5.40 -21.04 -18.17
N GLY A 408 6.57 -21.38 -17.62
CA GLY A 408 7.51 -22.34 -18.21
C GLY A 408 8.58 -21.71 -19.12
N SER A 409 8.68 -20.37 -19.17
CA SER A 409 9.85 -19.70 -19.75
C SER A 409 11.12 -20.05 -18.97
N THR A 410 12.28 -19.97 -19.61
CA THR A 410 13.57 -20.34 -19.01
C THR A 410 14.61 -19.25 -19.23
N ILE A 411 15.53 -19.11 -18.28
CA ILE A 411 16.72 -18.28 -18.45
C ILE A 411 17.74 -19.08 -19.30
N VAL A 412 18.23 -18.44 -20.37
CA VAL A 412 19.25 -19.01 -21.26
C VAL A 412 20.65 -18.55 -20.88
N SER A 413 20.77 -17.32 -20.39
CA SER A 413 22.00 -16.77 -19.82
C SER A 413 21.70 -15.79 -18.71
N ILE A 414 22.62 -15.69 -17.76
CA ILE A 414 22.57 -14.75 -16.63
C ILE A 414 23.97 -14.21 -16.37
N LYS A 415 24.09 -12.89 -16.09
CA LYS A 415 25.35 -12.19 -15.78
C LYS A 415 25.18 -11.27 -14.59
#